data_481d972cb04e91a65e12b68e9205e73d
#
_entry.id   481d972cb04e91a65e12b68e9205e73d
#
_cell.length_a   1.000
_cell.length_b   1.000
_cell.length_c   1.000
_cell.angle_alpha   90.00
_cell.angle_beta   90.00
_cell.angle_gamma   90.00
#
_symmetry.space_group_name_H-M   'P 1'
#
loop_
_entity.id
_entity.type
_entity.pdbx_description
1 polymer ?
#
loop_
_entity_poly.entity_id
_entity_poly.type
_entity_poly.pdbx_seq_one_letter_code
_entity_poly.pdbx_strand_id
1 'polypeptide(L)'
;MLGKIPAKSHMSPEPVTNHCPYCNRAMQVTRMSCPSCQISVEADFPAPRLARLPVEHQRFIEMFVLASGNLKAIAEQAGVSYPTVRSRLDKIIEALRQVIVESHEDRDEVFGDKERTEAAARLIKAI
;
A
#
# COMPACT_ATOMS: atom_id res chain seq x y z
N MET A 1 -25.24 -10.59 -29.84
CA MET A 1 -23.91 -11.14 -29.96
C MET A 1 -22.96 -10.34 -29.10
N LEU A 2 -22.48 -10.96 -28.10
CA LEU A 2 -21.56 -10.33 -27.18
C LEU A 2 -20.32 -9.91 -27.91
N GLY A 3 -20.21 -8.64 -28.21
CA GLY A 3 -19.02 -8.08 -28.74
C GLY A 3 -17.84 -8.57 -27.94
N LYS A 4 -16.88 -9.12 -28.58
CA LYS A 4 -15.60 -9.41 -27.99
C LYS A 4 -15.20 -8.17 -27.23
N ILE A 5 -15.12 -8.27 -25.94
CA ILE A 5 -14.44 -7.26 -25.16
C ILE A 5 -13.08 -7.12 -25.79
N PRO A 6 -12.79 -5.98 -26.44
CA PRO A 6 -11.54 -5.85 -27.15
C PRO A 6 -10.43 -6.07 -26.18
N ALA A 7 -9.63 -7.00 -26.49
CA ALA A 7 -8.31 -7.23 -25.96
C ALA A 7 -7.84 -6.24 -24.89
N LYS A 8 -8.54 -6.18 -23.81
CA LYS A 8 -8.02 -5.63 -22.54
C LYS A 8 -6.86 -6.46 -22.06
N SER A 9 -6.56 -7.50 -22.78
CA SER A 9 -5.43 -8.37 -22.58
C SER A 9 -4.07 -7.66 -22.59
N HIS A 10 -4.01 -6.45 -23.07
CA HIS A 10 -2.77 -5.66 -23.10
C HIS A 10 -2.65 -4.68 -21.95
N MET A 11 -3.73 -4.46 -21.24
CA MET A 11 -3.68 -3.61 -20.06
C MET A 11 -3.64 -4.49 -18.83
N SER A 12 -2.51 -4.45 -18.13
CA SER A 12 -2.47 -4.95 -16.78
C SER A 12 -3.60 -4.28 -15.99
N PRO A 13 -4.46 -5.04 -15.32
CA PRO A 13 -5.52 -4.44 -14.55
C PRO A 13 -4.90 -3.44 -13.56
N GLU A 14 -5.37 -2.21 -13.63
CA GLU A 14 -4.94 -1.23 -12.66
C GLU A 14 -5.35 -1.68 -11.26
N PRO A 15 -4.45 -1.55 -10.28
CA PRO A 15 -4.83 -1.87 -8.91
C PRO A 15 -6.03 -1.04 -8.49
N VAL A 16 -6.99 -1.69 -7.88
CA VAL A 16 -8.19 -1.01 -7.38
C VAL A 16 -7.78 0.01 -6.33
N THR A 17 -8.33 1.21 -6.44
CA THR A 17 -8.12 2.23 -5.42
C THR A 17 -8.71 1.77 -4.10
N ASN A 18 -8.04 2.06 -3.01
CA ASN A 18 -8.51 1.70 -1.66
C ASN A 18 -9.68 2.55 -1.18
N HIS A 19 -10.15 3.47 -2.00
CA HIS A 19 -11.22 4.40 -1.63
C HIS A 19 -12.49 4.12 -2.40
N CYS A 20 -13.62 4.23 -1.70
CA CYS A 20 -14.92 4.07 -2.31
C CYS A 20 -15.18 5.18 -3.34
N PRO A 21 -15.60 4.84 -4.56
CA PRO A 21 -15.91 5.85 -5.57
C PRO A 21 -17.12 6.73 -5.23
N TYR A 22 -17.95 6.31 -4.28
CA TYR A 22 -19.12 7.07 -3.85
C TYR A 22 -18.86 8.00 -2.67
N CYS A 23 -18.24 7.51 -1.61
CA CYS A 23 -18.07 8.28 -0.38
C CYS A 23 -16.62 8.60 -0.04
N ASN A 24 -15.67 8.13 -0.83
CA ASN A 24 -14.23 8.33 -0.67
C ASN A 24 -13.63 7.83 0.66
N ARG A 25 -14.35 6.97 1.35
CA ARG A 25 -13.83 6.29 2.54
C ARG A 25 -13.01 5.06 2.15
N ALA A 26 -12.13 4.64 3.02
CA ALA A 26 -11.34 3.44 2.80
C ALA A 26 -12.24 2.20 2.66
N MET A 27 -11.94 1.38 1.66
CA MET A 27 -12.62 0.10 1.46
C MET A 27 -11.84 -1.04 2.11
N GLN A 28 -12.56 -2.08 2.48
CA GLN A 28 -12.00 -3.30 3.06
C GLN A 28 -12.04 -4.45 2.06
N VAL A 29 -11.05 -5.32 2.15
CA VAL A 29 -11.07 -6.58 1.42
C VAL A 29 -11.79 -7.62 2.27
N THR A 30 -12.87 -8.17 1.76
CA THR A 30 -13.71 -9.14 2.49
C THR A 30 -13.70 -10.53 1.86
N ARG A 31 -13.22 -10.66 0.65
CA ARG A 31 -13.19 -11.93 -0.07
C ARG A 31 -11.93 -12.10 -0.89
N MET A 32 -11.31 -13.25 -0.74
CA MET A 32 -10.19 -13.67 -1.57
C MET A 32 -10.50 -15.02 -2.22
N SER A 33 -10.20 -15.15 -3.51
CA SER A 33 -10.43 -16.38 -4.26
C SER A 33 -9.10 -16.92 -4.79
N CYS A 34 -8.93 -18.24 -4.67
CA CYS A 34 -7.78 -18.91 -5.27
C CYS A 34 -8.10 -19.29 -6.72
N PRO A 35 -7.34 -18.80 -7.71
CA PRO A 35 -7.58 -19.17 -9.10
C PRO A 35 -7.19 -20.61 -9.44
N SER A 36 -6.36 -21.25 -8.63
CA SER A 36 -5.93 -22.63 -8.86
C SER A 36 -6.96 -23.67 -8.40
N CYS A 37 -7.45 -23.54 -7.16
CA CYS A 37 -8.36 -24.53 -6.57
C CYS A 37 -9.81 -24.04 -6.47
N GLN A 38 -10.11 -22.84 -6.90
CA GLN A 38 -11.45 -22.25 -6.90
C GLN A 38 -12.07 -22.03 -5.50
N ILE A 39 -11.26 -22.12 -4.46
CA ILE A 39 -11.72 -21.84 -3.09
C ILE A 39 -11.77 -20.32 -2.88
N SER A 40 -12.83 -19.86 -2.23
CA SER A 40 -12.99 -18.49 -1.78
C SER A 40 -13.03 -18.44 -0.26
N VAL A 41 -12.33 -17.45 0.30
CA VAL A 41 -12.32 -17.18 1.74
C VAL A 41 -12.93 -15.81 1.97
N GLU A 42 -13.94 -15.75 2.83
CA GLU A 42 -14.56 -14.50 3.26
C GLU A 42 -14.18 -14.22 4.71
N ALA A 43 -13.64 -13.05 4.95
CA ALA A 43 -13.26 -12.56 6.26
C ALA A 43 -12.97 -11.07 6.19
N ASP A 44 -12.70 -10.45 7.31
CA ASP A 44 -12.10 -9.11 7.32
C ASP A 44 -10.60 -9.25 7.15
N PHE A 45 -10.11 -8.83 6.00
CA PHE A 45 -8.68 -8.83 5.71
C PHE A 45 -8.14 -7.40 5.88
N PRO A 46 -7.46 -7.09 6.99
CA PRO A 46 -6.87 -5.77 7.15
C PRO A 46 -5.79 -5.56 6.09
N ALA A 47 -5.84 -4.41 5.43
CA ALA A 47 -4.84 -4.08 4.43
C ALA A 47 -3.46 -3.90 5.09
N PRO A 48 -2.39 -4.46 4.50
CA PRO A 48 -1.04 -4.12 4.91
C PRO A 48 -0.80 -2.60 4.84
N ARG A 49 0.06 -2.09 5.70
CA ARG A 49 0.31 -0.64 5.78
C ARG A 49 0.69 -0.02 4.44
N LEU A 50 1.59 -0.65 3.70
CA LEU A 50 2.01 -0.15 2.39
C LEU A 50 0.87 -0.18 1.36
N ALA A 51 -0.04 -1.13 1.46
CA ALA A 51 -1.21 -1.21 0.58
C ALA A 51 -2.25 -0.11 0.88
N ARG A 52 -2.20 0.51 2.03
CA ARG A 52 -3.08 1.65 2.40
C ARG A 52 -2.61 2.98 1.80
N LEU A 53 -1.40 3.04 1.30
CA LEU A 53 -0.88 4.22 0.61
C LEU A 53 -1.52 4.36 -0.78
N PRO A 54 -1.63 5.59 -1.32
CA PRO A 54 -2.01 5.78 -2.71
C PRO A 54 -1.13 4.99 -3.67
N VAL A 55 -1.69 4.54 -4.79
CA VAL A 55 -0.97 3.73 -5.78
C VAL A 55 0.30 4.43 -6.28
N GLU A 56 0.26 5.73 -6.45
CA GLU A 56 1.43 6.53 -6.86
C GLU A 56 2.59 6.45 -5.86
N HIS A 57 2.26 6.47 -4.57
CA HIS A 57 3.26 6.30 -3.51
C HIS A 57 3.82 4.88 -3.50
N GLN A 58 3.00 3.87 -3.71
CA GLN A 58 3.44 2.49 -3.81
C GLN A 58 4.43 2.30 -4.97
N ARG A 59 4.12 2.85 -6.13
CA ARG A 59 5.01 2.82 -7.30
C ARG A 59 6.35 3.51 -7.03
N PHE A 60 6.32 4.62 -6.35
CA PHE A 60 7.56 5.30 -5.96
C PHE A 60 8.40 4.44 -5.01
N ILE A 61 7.77 3.77 -4.04
CA ILE A 61 8.45 2.87 -3.12
C ILE A 61 9.11 1.71 -3.87
N GLU A 62 8.44 1.15 -4.86
CA GLU A 62 9.02 0.12 -5.72
C GLU A 62 10.27 0.64 -6.45
N MET A 63 10.20 1.81 -7.05
CA MET A 63 11.34 2.45 -7.70
C MET A 63 12.49 2.71 -6.72
N PHE A 64 12.17 3.16 -5.53
CA PHE A 64 13.14 3.43 -4.47
C PHE A 64 13.89 2.16 -4.05
N VAL A 65 13.18 1.07 -3.86
CA VAL A 65 13.78 -0.22 -3.50
C VAL A 65 14.64 -0.76 -4.65
N LEU A 66 14.13 -0.71 -5.87
CA LEU A 66 14.88 -1.17 -7.06
C LEU A 66 16.14 -0.35 -7.33
N ALA A 67 16.11 0.93 -7.00
CA ALA A 67 17.26 1.83 -7.10
C ALA A 67 18.18 1.78 -5.87
N SER A 68 17.94 0.87 -4.95
CA SER A 68 18.68 0.75 -3.68
C SER A 68 18.72 2.08 -2.88
N GLY A 69 17.65 2.85 -2.94
CA GLY A 69 17.53 4.13 -2.26
C GLY A 69 18.27 5.29 -2.95
N ASN A 70 18.78 5.09 -4.15
CA ASN A 70 19.49 6.14 -4.89
C ASN A 70 18.50 7.11 -5.55
N LEU A 71 18.23 8.22 -4.87
CA LEU A 71 17.30 9.24 -5.37
C LEU A 71 17.80 9.92 -6.65
N LYS A 72 19.09 10.03 -6.84
CA LYS A 72 19.68 10.60 -8.05
C LYS A 72 19.37 9.73 -9.29
N ALA A 73 19.48 8.41 -9.14
CA ALA A 73 19.11 7.47 -10.20
C ALA A 73 17.62 7.55 -10.54
N ILE A 74 16.76 7.68 -9.54
CA ILE A 74 15.32 7.84 -9.72
C ILE A 74 15.02 9.14 -10.48
N ALA A 75 15.68 10.23 -10.11
CA ALA A 75 15.52 11.52 -10.78
C ALA A 75 15.89 11.43 -12.27
N GLU A 76 16.98 10.77 -12.59
CA GLU A 76 17.42 10.55 -13.97
C GLU A 76 16.43 9.71 -14.77
N GLN A 77 15.93 8.60 -14.19
CA GLN A 77 14.94 7.73 -14.83
C GLN A 77 13.61 8.42 -15.07
N ALA A 78 13.17 9.23 -14.12
CA ALA A 78 11.87 9.93 -14.20
C ALA A 78 11.95 11.24 -14.99
N GLY A 79 13.15 11.71 -15.34
CA GLY A 79 13.33 12.97 -16.04
C GLY A 79 12.95 14.20 -15.20
N VAL A 80 13.10 14.12 -13.89
CA VAL A 80 12.79 15.19 -12.94
C VAL A 80 14.03 15.58 -12.13
N SER A 81 13.96 16.71 -11.45
CA SER A 81 15.07 17.17 -10.61
C SER A 81 15.18 16.38 -9.31
N TYR A 82 16.36 16.32 -8.74
CA TYR A 82 16.60 15.71 -7.44
C TYR A 82 15.72 16.31 -6.33
N PRO A 83 15.58 17.64 -6.19
CA PRO A 83 14.67 18.22 -5.20
C PRO A 83 13.23 17.77 -5.35
N THR A 84 12.76 17.56 -6.57
CA THR A 84 11.41 17.02 -6.84
C THR A 84 11.24 15.61 -6.30
N VAL A 85 12.22 14.75 -6.54
CA VAL A 85 12.20 13.35 -6.02
C VAL A 85 12.27 13.37 -4.50
N ARG A 86 13.12 14.21 -3.92
CA ARG A 86 13.23 14.34 -2.46
C ARG A 86 11.91 14.80 -1.84
N SER A 87 11.27 15.78 -2.44
CA SER A 87 9.96 16.27 -1.98
C SER A 87 8.89 15.20 -2.03
N ARG A 88 8.87 14.37 -3.08
CA ARG A 88 7.94 13.23 -3.18
C ARG A 88 8.21 12.21 -2.09
N LEU A 89 9.46 11.89 -1.83
CA LEU A 89 9.84 10.97 -0.76
C LEU A 89 9.36 11.49 0.60
N ASP A 90 9.54 12.76 0.88
CA ASP A 90 9.09 13.38 2.14
C ASP A 90 7.58 13.28 2.32
N LYS A 91 6.81 13.47 1.26
CA LYS A 91 5.35 13.28 1.28
C LYS A 91 4.95 11.82 1.55
N ILE A 92 5.68 10.87 0.97
CA ILE A 92 5.44 9.45 1.19
C ILE A 92 5.77 9.06 2.62
N ILE A 93 6.86 9.56 3.16
CA ILE A 93 7.24 9.35 4.57
C ILE A 93 6.14 9.84 5.50
N GLU A 94 5.62 11.03 5.26
CA GLU A 94 4.53 11.58 6.08
C GLU A 94 3.25 10.77 5.95
N ALA A 95 2.88 10.38 4.74
CA ALA A 95 1.72 9.51 4.50
C ALA A 95 1.87 8.16 5.20
N LEU A 96 3.05 7.56 5.16
CA LEU A 96 3.32 6.29 5.83
C LEU A 96 3.25 6.42 7.35
N ARG A 97 3.79 7.50 7.91
CA ARG A 97 3.67 7.79 9.35
C ARG A 97 2.21 7.86 9.77
N GLN A 98 1.38 8.54 8.99
CA GLN A 98 -0.05 8.65 9.25
C GLN A 98 -0.74 7.28 9.23
N VAL A 99 -0.45 6.45 8.25
CA VAL A 99 -0.98 5.07 8.17
C VAL A 99 -0.56 4.24 9.38
N ILE A 100 0.67 4.39 9.85
CA ILE A 100 1.18 3.67 11.02
C ILE A 100 0.43 4.09 12.28
N VAL A 101 0.19 5.38 12.47
CA VAL A 101 -0.57 5.91 13.60
C VAL A 101 -2.00 5.37 13.59
N GLU A 102 -2.70 5.48 12.46
CA GLU A 102 -4.06 4.96 12.30
C GLU A 102 -4.15 3.45 12.56
N SER A 103 -3.20 2.67 12.08
CA SER A 103 -3.19 1.22 12.30
C SER A 103 -2.89 0.84 13.76
N HIS A 104 -2.30 1.72 14.53
CA HIS A 104 -2.15 1.52 15.97
C HIS A 104 -3.47 1.76 16.71
N GLU A 105 -4.21 2.79 16.34
CA GLU A 105 -5.51 3.08 16.92
C GLU A 105 -6.53 1.94 16.70
N ASP A 106 -6.57 1.39 15.51
CA ASP A 106 -7.45 0.25 15.17
C ASP A 106 -7.14 -1.02 15.98
N ARG A 107 -5.91 -1.18 16.46
CA ARG A 107 -5.50 -2.33 17.26
C ARG A 107 -5.73 -2.13 18.75
N ASP A 108 -5.79 -0.90 19.21
CA ASP A 108 -5.96 -0.59 20.64
C ASP A 108 -7.31 -1.08 21.18
N GLU A 109 -8.31 -1.20 20.30
CA GLU A 109 -9.61 -1.74 20.68
C GLU A 109 -9.62 -3.26 20.91
N VAL A 110 -8.65 -4.00 20.35
CA VAL A 110 -8.67 -5.47 20.37
C VAL A 110 -7.66 -6.07 21.35
N PHE A 111 -6.55 -5.42 21.59
CA PHE A 111 -5.51 -5.89 22.52
C PHE A 111 -5.06 -4.75 23.44
N GLY A 112 -5.02 -5.03 24.72
CA GLY A 112 -4.62 -4.04 25.73
C GLY A 112 -3.24 -3.42 25.45
N ASP A 113 -3.11 -2.14 25.74
CA ASP A 113 -1.96 -1.29 25.46
C ASP A 113 -0.60 -1.88 25.86
N LYS A 114 -0.56 -2.70 26.90
CA LYS A 114 0.67 -3.22 27.47
C LYS A 114 1.36 -4.27 26.60
N GLU A 115 0.59 -5.19 26.03
CA GLU A 115 1.14 -6.23 25.13
C GLU A 115 1.67 -5.65 23.81
N ARG A 116 1.06 -4.58 23.36
CA ARG A 116 1.46 -3.90 22.13
C ARG A 116 2.75 -3.14 22.25
N THR A 117 2.92 -2.44 23.35
CA THR A 117 4.14 -1.69 23.62
C THR A 117 5.34 -2.64 23.70
N GLU A 118 5.15 -3.82 24.30
CA GLU A 118 6.18 -4.84 24.37
C GLU A 118 6.50 -5.46 23.01
N ALA A 119 5.47 -5.75 22.20
CA ALA A 119 5.65 -6.30 20.87
C ALA A 119 6.34 -5.30 19.93
N ALA A 120 5.96 -4.04 19.98
CA ALA A 120 6.59 -2.98 19.21
C ALA A 120 8.06 -2.77 19.63
N ALA A 121 8.34 -2.78 20.92
CA ALA A 121 9.69 -2.67 21.44
C ALA A 121 10.58 -3.83 21.01
N ARG A 122 10.05 -5.05 20.95
CA ARG A 122 10.76 -6.23 20.44
C ARG A 122 11.08 -6.11 18.95
N LEU A 123 10.16 -5.62 18.15
CA LEU A 123 10.37 -5.39 16.71
C LEU A 123 11.45 -4.33 16.46
N ILE A 124 11.44 -3.26 17.20
CA ILE A 124 12.45 -2.20 17.09
C ILE A 124 13.83 -2.71 17.50
N LYS A 125 13.94 -3.56 18.52
CA LYS A 125 15.21 -4.16 18.93
C LYS A 125 15.74 -5.21 17.93
N ALA A 126 14.89 -5.81 17.12
CA ALA A 126 15.27 -6.82 16.13
C ALA A 126 15.78 -6.20 14.82
N ILE A 127 15.64 -4.91 14.64
CA ILE A 127 16.17 -4.15 13.51
C ILE A 127 17.50 -3.52 13.94
#